data_913c888122f7bcffc0aafaaf22c185ef
#
_entry.id   913c888122f7bcffc0aafaaf22c185ef
#
_cell.length_a   1.000
_cell.length_b   1.000
_cell.length_c   1.000
_cell.angle_alpha   90.00
_cell.angle_beta   90.00
_cell.angle_gamma   90.00
#
_symmetry.space_group_name_H-M   'P 1'
#
loop_
_entity.id
_entity.type
_entity.pdbx_description
1 polymer ?
#
loop_
_entity_poly.entity_id
_entity_poly.type
_entity_poly.pdbx_seq_one_letter_code
_entity_poly.pdbx_strand_id
1 'polypeptide(L)' 'LPVLIDMTSRKVVVFGGGVIGLRKAAYFAKEAEVVAVSREFVEGFAERGIRTERAEIGEAAERWIAWADL' A
#
# COMPACT_ATOMS: atom_id res chain seq x y z
N LEU A 1 -5.91 -7.00 -7.45
CA LEU A 1 -5.31 -6.13 -6.44
C LEU A 1 -3.96 -5.61 -6.91
N PRO A 2 -3.90 -4.37 -7.42
CA PRO A 2 -2.63 -3.84 -7.92
C PRO A 2 -1.63 -3.58 -6.79
N VAL A 3 -0.38 -3.86 -7.08
CA VAL A 3 0.73 -3.58 -6.17
C VAL A 3 1.85 -2.94 -6.98
N LEU A 4 2.34 -1.82 -6.50
CA LEU A 4 3.50 -1.14 -7.09
C LEU A 4 4.70 -1.35 -6.17
N ILE A 5 5.79 -1.84 -6.72
CA ILE A 5 6.99 -2.18 -5.96
C ILE A 5 8.18 -1.44 -6.55
N ASP A 6 8.89 -0.71 -5.69
CA ASP A 6 10.18 -0.14 -6.03
C ASP A 6 11.23 -0.93 -5.24
N MET A 7 11.93 -1.81 -5.90
CA MET A 7 12.94 -2.66 -5.27
C MET A 7 14.18 -1.88 -4.82
N THR A 8 14.47 -0.77 -5.47
CA THR A 8 15.64 0.06 -5.14
C THR A 8 15.46 0.75 -3.80
N SER A 9 14.33 1.42 -3.59
CA SER A 9 14.05 2.15 -2.36
C SER A 9 13.25 1.32 -1.36
N ARG A 10 12.86 0.11 -1.70
CA ARG A 10 12.05 -0.77 -0.87
C ARG A 10 10.74 -0.13 -0.43
N LYS A 11 10.06 0.46 -1.38
CA LYS A 11 8.74 1.04 -1.18
C LYS A 11 7.70 0.23 -1.93
N VAL A 12 6.58 -0.04 -1.27
CA VAL A 12 5.49 -0.81 -1.85
C VAL A 12 4.19 -0.06 -1.64
N VAL A 13 3.42 0.08 -2.70
CA VAL A 13 2.07 0.65 -2.63
C VAL A 13 1.08 -0.46 -2.97
N VAL A 14 0.15 -0.71 -2.05
CA VAL A 14 -0.91 -1.69 -2.24
C VAL A 14 -2.22 -0.95 -2.41
N PHE A 15 -2.90 -1.16 -3.53
CA PHE A 15 -4.21 -0.57 -3.78
C PHE A 15 -5.30 -1.52 -3.35
N GLY A 16 -5.80 -1.34 -2.15
CA GLY A 16 -6.85 -2.15 -1.59
C GLY A 16 -6.80 -2.20 -0.08
N GLY A 17 -7.94 -2.09 0.57
CA GLY A 17 -8.06 -2.04 2.02
C GLY A 17 -8.80 -3.24 2.63
N GLY A 18 -9.11 -4.26 1.84
CA GLY A 18 -9.79 -5.45 2.33
C GLY A 18 -8.81 -6.47 2.92
N VAL A 19 -9.33 -7.65 3.22
CA VAL A 19 -8.54 -8.72 3.84
C VAL A 19 -7.38 -9.16 2.95
N ILE A 20 -7.61 -9.27 1.65
CA ILE A 20 -6.55 -9.65 0.70
C ILE A 20 -5.47 -8.56 0.63
N GLY A 21 -5.88 -7.29 0.58
CA GLY A 21 -4.96 -6.16 0.58
C GLY A 21 -4.12 -6.12 1.84
N LEU A 22 -4.74 -6.35 2.99
CA LEU A 22 -4.03 -6.42 4.27
C LEU A 22 -3.00 -7.54 4.28
N ARG A 23 -3.37 -8.72 3.79
CA ARG A 23 -2.47 -9.86 3.75
C ARG A 23 -1.24 -9.58 2.89
N LYS A 24 -1.44 -8.99 1.72
CA LYS A 24 -0.34 -8.64 0.83
C LYS A 24 0.53 -7.54 1.43
N ALA A 25 -0.08 -6.50 1.97
CA ALA A 25 0.65 -5.42 2.62
C ALA A 25 1.50 -5.92 3.78
N ALA A 26 0.94 -6.81 4.60
CA ALA A 26 1.66 -7.40 5.73
C ALA A 26 2.86 -8.23 5.27
N TYR A 27 2.72 -8.94 4.15
CA TYR A 27 3.82 -9.70 3.58
C TYR A 27 5.01 -8.79 3.22
N PHE A 28 4.73 -7.70 2.50
CA PHE A 28 5.77 -6.75 2.09
C PHE A 28 6.31 -5.91 3.23
N ALA A 29 5.50 -5.65 4.26
CA ALA A 29 5.91 -4.80 5.38
C ALA A 29 7.07 -5.39 6.18
N LYS A 30 7.37 -6.65 6.02
CA LYS A 30 8.50 -7.30 6.67
C LYS A 30 9.85 -6.76 6.18
N GLU A 31 9.89 -6.26 4.94
CA GLU A 31 11.14 -5.85 4.32
C GLU A 31 11.07 -4.49 3.63
N ALA A 32 9.92 -3.85 3.62
CA ALA A 32 9.72 -2.62 2.87
C ALA A 32 8.83 -1.64 3.62
N GLU A 33 8.90 -0.38 3.21
CA GLU A 33 7.95 0.63 3.63
C GLU A 33 6.69 0.45 2.78
N VAL A 34 5.56 0.18 3.43
CA VAL A 34 4.32 -0.13 2.72
C VAL A 34 3.27 0.94 2.99
N VAL A 35 2.63 1.37 1.92
CA VAL A 35 1.46 2.25 1.99
C VAL A 35 0.30 1.51 1.32
N ALA A 36 -0.82 1.43 2.02
CA ALA A 36 -2.05 0.90 1.45
C ALA A 36 -2.99 2.05 1.12
N VAL A 37 -3.48 2.08 -0.10
CA VAL A 37 -4.38 3.13 -0.60
C VAL A 37 -5.73 2.51 -0.93
N SER A 38 -6.79 3.03 -0.33
CA SER A 38 -8.14 2.55 -0.58
C SER A 38 -9.15 3.57 -0.04
N ARG A 39 -10.40 3.40 -0.41
CA ARG A 39 -11.49 4.21 0.14
C ARG A 39 -11.86 3.75 1.55
N GLU A 40 -11.70 2.47 1.84
CA GLU A 40 -12.04 1.87 3.12
C GLU A 40 -11.00 0.82 3.49
N PHE A 41 -10.81 0.62 4.78
CA PHE A 41 -9.85 -0.36 5.30
C PHE A 41 -10.49 -1.25 6.36
N VAL A 42 -10.20 -2.55 6.31
CA VAL A 42 -10.48 -3.44 7.42
C VAL A 42 -9.47 -3.18 8.53
N GLU A 43 -9.74 -3.66 9.75
CA GLU A 43 -8.81 -3.51 10.87
C GLU A 43 -7.53 -4.32 10.63
N GLY A 44 -6.44 -3.88 11.21
CA GLY A 44 -5.17 -4.60 11.22
C GLY A 44 -4.04 -3.93 10.47
N PHE A 45 -4.29 -2.90 9.67
CA PHE A 45 -3.23 -2.23 8.92
C PHE A 45 -2.22 -1.53 9.84
N ALA A 46 -2.72 -0.72 10.76
CA ALA A 46 -1.85 0.04 11.67
C ALA A 46 -1.04 -0.87 12.57
N GLU A 47 -1.64 -1.94 13.06
CA GLU A 47 -0.98 -2.89 13.96
C GLU A 47 0.20 -3.60 13.29
N ARG A 48 0.22 -3.64 11.96
CA ARG A 48 1.29 -4.26 11.18
C ARG A 48 2.30 -3.27 10.61
N GLY A 49 2.21 -2.01 11.07
CA GLY A 49 3.12 -0.97 10.62
C GLY A 49 2.89 -0.50 9.19
N ILE A 50 1.69 -0.67 8.68
CA ILE A 50 1.33 -0.28 7.33
C ILE A 50 0.68 1.10 7.37
N ARG A 51 1.24 2.04 6.62
CA ARG A 51 0.62 3.35 6.45
C ARG A 51 -0.63 3.21 5.59
N THR A 52 -1.71 3.86 5.97
CA THR A 52 -2.94 3.86 5.21
C THR A 52 -3.25 5.26 4.68
N GLU A 53 -3.81 5.30 3.47
CA GLU A 53 -4.21 6.55 2.84
C GLU A 53 -5.58 6.35 2.21
N ARG A 54 -6.56 7.13 2.65
CA ARG A 54 -7.91 7.06 2.08
C ARG A 54 -7.99 7.95 0.87
N ALA A 55 -8.23 7.34 -0.29
CA ALA A 55 -8.36 8.05 -1.54
C ALA A 55 -8.99 7.15 -2.60
N GLU A 56 -9.52 7.78 -3.65
CA GLU A 56 -9.90 7.06 -4.85
C GLU A 56 -8.63 6.55 -5.52
N ILE A 57 -8.59 5.27 -5.81
CA ILE A 57 -7.39 4.66 -6.38
C ILE A 57 -6.97 5.34 -7.69
N GLY A 58 -7.93 5.64 -8.57
CA GLY A 58 -7.64 6.30 -9.84
C GLY A 58 -6.98 7.66 -9.69
N GLU A 59 -7.39 8.45 -8.71
CA GLU A 59 -6.83 9.76 -8.46
C GLU A 59 -5.47 9.70 -7.77
N ALA A 60 -5.29 8.70 -6.92
CA ALA A 60 -4.08 8.58 -6.12
C ALA A 60 -2.94 7.88 -6.86
N ALA A 61 -3.23 7.14 -7.94
CA ALA A 61 -2.24 6.29 -8.59
C ALA A 61 -0.98 7.04 -9.02
N GLU A 62 -1.13 8.17 -9.68
CA GLU A 62 0.03 8.95 -10.15
C GLU A 62 0.91 9.40 -8.99
N ARG A 63 0.30 9.91 -7.92
CA ARG A 63 1.03 10.38 -6.75
C ARG A 63 1.82 9.26 -6.10
N TRP A 64 1.21 8.09 -5.98
CA TRP A 64 1.86 6.95 -5.32
C TRP A 64 2.90 6.27 -6.19
N ILE A 65 2.71 6.31 -7.51
CA ILE A 65 3.75 5.87 -8.44
C ILE A 65 4.99 6.77 -8.29
N ALA A 66 4.78 8.08 -8.21
CA ALA A 66 5.88 9.02 -8.00
C ALA A 66 6.55 8.81 -6.63
N TRP A 67 5.78 8.54 -5.58
CA TRP A 67 6.32 8.26 -4.26
C TRP A 67 7.23 7.04 -4.27
N ALA A 68 6.83 5.98 -4.96
CA ALA A 68 7.61 4.76 -5.08
C ALA A 68 8.78 4.88 -6.06
N ASP A 69 8.83 5.97 -6.80
CA ASP A 69 9.88 6.23 -7.80
C ASP A 69 9.92 5.16 -8.91
N LEU A 70 8.73 4.76 -9.34
CA LEU A 70 8.59 3.74 -10.39
C LEU A 70 8.42 4.36 -11.78
#